data_a346b340c635363b53166847e15330d2
#
_entry.id   a346b340c635363b53166847e15330d2
#
_cell.length_a   1.000
_cell.length_b   1.000
_cell.length_c   1.000
_cell.angle_alpha   90.00
_cell.angle_beta   90.00
_cell.angle_gamma   90.00
#
_symmetry.space_group_name_H-M   'P 1'
#
loop_
_entity.id
_entity.type
_entity.pdbx_description
1 polymer ?
#
loop_
_entity_poly.entity_id
_entity_poly.type
_entity_poly.pdbx_seq_one_letter_code
_entity_poly.pdbx_strand_id
1 'polypeptide(L)'
;MVVKEGTAENGDTVVIDFVGSVDGVEFDGGKGENHSLELGSGQFIPGFEDQLVGAKAGDEVEVKVTFPEDYQATDLAGKAAVFVTKVNEVKAKEVPALDDELAKDLDDEVETLDELKAKYRKELEAAKEIAYDDAVEGAALDLAVENAEIVELPAEMVEDEVHRAMNEFMGNMQRQGISPEMYFQITGTTQEDLHKQYEADADKRVKTNLVIEAVAAAEGFDATEEEIQKEINDLAAEYNMEVSQVSALLSPEMLKHDITMKKAVEVITSTAKVK
;
A
#
# COMPACT_ATOMS: atom_id res chain seq x y z
N MET A 1 -24.45 6.75 6.87
CA MET A 1 -25.31 7.71 6.12
C MET A 1 -26.67 7.72 6.77
N VAL A 2 -27.08 8.86 7.29
CA VAL A 2 -28.40 9.06 7.92
C VAL A 2 -29.22 10.08 7.12
N VAL A 3 -30.54 9.93 7.11
CA VAL A 3 -31.42 10.91 6.47
C VAL A 3 -31.31 12.22 7.23
N LYS A 4 -31.02 13.31 6.52
CA LYS A 4 -30.88 14.66 7.07
C LYS A 4 -32.16 15.44 6.84
N GLU A 5 -32.76 15.92 7.92
CA GLU A 5 -33.84 16.91 7.86
C GLU A 5 -33.21 18.30 7.68
N GLY A 6 -33.16 18.80 6.47
CA GLY A 6 -32.54 20.11 6.19
C GLY A 6 -32.16 20.29 4.74
N THR A 7 -31.34 21.31 4.48
CA THR A 7 -30.79 21.59 3.15
C THR A 7 -29.57 20.72 2.87
N ALA A 8 -29.44 20.28 1.64
CA ALA A 8 -28.26 19.59 1.14
C ALA A 8 -27.04 20.51 1.15
N GLU A 9 -25.92 20.02 1.64
CA GLU A 9 -24.63 20.68 1.70
C GLU A 9 -23.59 19.88 0.89
N ASN A 10 -22.47 20.52 0.61
CA ASN A 10 -21.36 19.83 -0.06
C ASN A 10 -20.85 18.67 0.82
N GLY A 11 -20.72 17.45 0.25
CA GLY A 11 -20.40 16.23 0.98
C GLY A 11 -21.62 15.41 1.42
N ASP A 12 -22.84 15.96 1.34
CA ASP A 12 -24.07 15.19 1.54
C ASP A 12 -24.37 14.35 0.29
N THR A 13 -25.10 13.26 0.49
CA THR A 13 -25.60 12.43 -0.61
C THR A 13 -27.09 12.73 -0.82
N VAL A 14 -27.44 13.17 -2.01
CA VAL A 14 -28.84 13.35 -2.41
C VAL A 14 -29.32 12.15 -3.22
N VAL A 15 -30.54 11.71 -2.96
CA VAL A 15 -31.23 10.73 -3.81
C VAL A 15 -32.17 11.50 -4.73
N ILE A 16 -31.90 11.43 -6.03
CA ILE A 16 -32.57 12.26 -7.03
C ILE A 16 -33.23 11.44 -8.13
N ASP A 17 -34.33 11.99 -8.66
CA ASP A 17 -34.85 11.64 -9.96
C ASP A 17 -34.55 12.80 -10.89
N PHE A 18 -34.07 12.52 -12.08
CA PHE A 18 -33.76 13.59 -13.05
C PHE A 18 -34.17 13.21 -14.45
N VAL A 19 -34.54 14.24 -15.24
CA VAL A 19 -34.81 14.13 -16.66
C VAL A 19 -34.12 15.28 -17.36
N GLY A 20 -33.17 14.96 -18.25
CA GLY A 20 -32.37 15.90 -19.02
C GLY A 20 -32.96 16.12 -20.41
N SER A 21 -32.87 17.36 -20.89
CA SER A 21 -33.24 17.74 -22.24
C SER A 21 -32.23 18.70 -22.84
N VAL A 22 -32.03 18.61 -24.15
CA VAL A 22 -31.27 19.57 -24.97
C VAL A 22 -32.23 20.16 -25.99
N ASP A 23 -32.33 21.47 -26.04
CA ASP A 23 -33.32 22.22 -26.91
C ASP A 23 -34.77 21.73 -26.68
N GLY A 24 -35.11 21.29 -25.46
CA GLY A 24 -36.44 20.82 -25.09
C GLY A 24 -36.73 19.36 -25.49
N VAL A 25 -35.76 18.64 -26.02
CA VAL A 25 -35.88 17.23 -26.42
C VAL A 25 -35.08 16.35 -25.43
N GLU A 26 -35.74 15.36 -24.83
CA GLU A 26 -35.05 14.37 -23.97
C GLU A 26 -34.05 13.56 -24.80
N PHE A 27 -32.96 13.15 -24.17
CA PHE A 27 -31.89 12.37 -24.81
C PHE A 27 -31.60 11.06 -24.02
N ASP A 28 -31.07 10.08 -24.74
CA ASP A 28 -30.71 8.77 -24.13
C ASP A 28 -29.63 8.94 -23.07
N GLY A 29 -29.84 8.32 -21.87
CA GLY A 29 -28.97 8.48 -20.72
C GLY A 29 -29.21 9.74 -19.88
N GLY A 30 -30.13 10.63 -20.31
CA GLY A 30 -30.49 11.85 -19.59
C GLY A 30 -31.49 11.63 -18.46
N LYS A 31 -31.98 10.41 -18.22
CA LYS A 31 -32.98 10.10 -17.19
C LYS A 31 -32.47 9.13 -16.18
N GLY A 32 -32.70 9.41 -14.88
CA GLY A 32 -32.45 8.49 -13.76
C GLY A 32 -33.49 8.62 -12.67
N GLU A 33 -33.78 7.52 -11.98
CA GLU A 33 -34.70 7.46 -10.86
C GLU A 33 -33.98 6.89 -9.63
N ASN A 34 -34.22 7.47 -8.46
CA ASN A 34 -33.57 7.11 -7.18
C ASN A 34 -32.03 7.02 -7.26
N HIS A 35 -31.43 7.90 -8.02
CA HIS A 35 -29.98 7.94 -8.17
C HIS A 35 -29.35 8.61 -6.96
N SER A 36 -28.36 7.94 -6.34
CA SER A 36 -27.60 8.48 -5.20
C SER A 36 -26.41 9.27 -5.72
N LEU A 37 -26.33 10.55 -5.39
CA LEU A 37 -25.28 11.47 -5.82
C LEU A 37 -24.66 12.16 -4.61
N GLU A 38 -23.36 12.02 -4.40
CA GLU A 38 -22.61 12.80 -3.40
C GLU A 38 -22.28 14.16 -4.00
N LEU A 39 -22.75 15.23 -3.36
CA LEU A 39 -22.52 16.61 -3.81
C LEU A 39 -21.05 17.00 -3.62
N GLY A 40 -20.42 17.48 -4.69
CA GLY A 40 -19.01 17.82 -4.75
C GLY A 40 -18.09 16.65 -5.14
N SER A 41 -18.67 15.49 -5.50
CA SER A 41 -17.89 14.33 -5.98
C SER A 41 -17.34 14.49 -7.40
N GLY A 42 -17.97 15.35 -8.21
CA GLY A 42 -17.65 15.52 -9.64
C GLY A 42 -18.08 14.33 -10.50
N GLN A 43 -19.02 13.52 -10.03
CA GLN A 43 -19.58 12.39 -10.80
C GLN A 43 -20.46 12.84 -11.95
N PHE A 44 -21.14 13.98 -11.77
CA PHE A 44 -21.97 14.59 -12.80
C PHE A 44 -21.22 15.68 -13.57
N ILE A 45 -21.81 16.11 -14.67
CA ILE A 45 -21.23 17.18 -15.48
C ILE A 45 -21.04 18.46 -14.64
N PRO A 46 -19.97 19.24 -14.90
CA PRO A 46 -19.63 20.40 -14.09
C PRO A 46 -20.80 21.38 -13.94
N GLY A 47 -21.01 21.81 -12.68
CA GLY A 47 -22.07 22.74 -12.31
C GLY A 47 -23.45 22.11 -12.07
N PHE A 48 -23.58 20.78 -12.20
CA PHE A 48 -24.82 20.08 -11.86
C PHE A 48 -25.00 19.97 -10.35
N GLU A 49 -23.99 19.46 -9.65
CA GLU A 49 -24.01 19.21 -8.21
C GLU A 49 -24.11 20.51 -7.41
N ASP A 50 -23.43 21.56 -7.86
CA ASP A 50 -23.45 22.90 -7.21
C ASP A 50 -24.86 23.50 -7.13
N GLN A 51 -25.71 23.24 -8.13
CA GLN A 51 -27.07 23.79 -8.17
C GLN A 51 -28.06 23.02 -7.27
N LEU A 52 -27.67 21.83 -6.78
CA LEU A 52 -28.42 21.04 -5.81
C LEU A 52 -28.06 21.38 -4.36
N VAL A 53 -26.97 22.10 -4.15
CA VAL A 53 -26.60 22.60 -2.81
C VAL A 53 -27.66 23.60 -2.33
N GLY A 54 -28.21 23.35 -1.14
CA GLY A 54 -29.29 24.15 -0.58
C GLY A 54 -30.69 23.61 -0.82
N ALA A 55 -30.87 22.61 -1.70
CA ALA A 55 -32.13 21.93 -1.93
C ALA A 55 -32.51 21.02 -0.74
N LYS A 56 -33.82 20.75 -0.60
CA LYS A 56 -34.38 19.86 0.43
C LYS A 56 -35.06 18.66 -0.19
N ALA A 57 -35.26 17.65 0.62
CA ALA A 57 -36.12 16.52 0.24
C ALA A 57 -37.52 17.02 -0.18
N GLY A 58 -37.97 16.61 -1.36
CA GLY A 58 -39.22 17.02 -1.98
C GLY A 58 -39.10 18.20 -2.96
N ASP A 59 -37.98 18.90 -3.00
CA ASP A 59 -37.77 20.02 -3.92
C ASP A 59 -37.58 19.51 -5.36
N GLU A 60 -38.06 20.31 -6.32
CA GLU A 60 -37.79 20.16 -7.75
C GLU A 60 -36.91 21.32 -8.21
N VAL A 61 -35.74 21.01 -8.73
CA VAL A 61 -34.72 21.99 -9.14
C VAL A 61 -34.45 21.85 -10.63
N GLU A 62 -34.53 22.97 -11.32
CA GLU A 62 -34.14 23.07 -12.74
C GLU A 62 -32.65 23.36 -12.85
N VAL A 63 -31.87 22.31 -13.13
CA VAL A 63 -30.40 22.38 -13.21
C VAL A 63 -29.99 22.70 -14.65
N LYS A 64 -29.30 23.82 -14.88
CA LYS A 64 -28.82 24.26 -16.20
C LYS A 64 -27.32 24.12 -16.30
N VAL A 65 -26.87 23.31 -17.24
CA VAL A 65 -25.45 22.98 -17.41
C VAL A 65 -25.11 22.92 -18.90
N THR A 66 -23.80 22.96 -19.19
CA THR A 66 -23.30 22.76 -20.56
C THR A 66 -22.38 21.55 -20.53
N PHE A 67 -22.60 20.61 -21.43
CA PHE A 67 -21.73 19.46 -21.59
C PHE A 67 -20.32 19.92 -21.97
N PRO A 68 -19.26 19.31 -21.41
CA PRO A 68 -17.88 19.54 -21.83
C PRO A 68 -17.69 19.30 -23.33
N GLU A 69 -16.75 20.01 -23.96
CA GLU A 69 -16.48 19.86 -25.40
C GLU A 69 -15.89 18.47 -25.74
N ASP A 70 -15.24 17.82 -24.77
CA ASP A 70 -14.65 16.48 -24.85
C ASP A 70 -15.57 15.38 -24.32
N TYR A 71 -16.87 15.65 -24.17
CA TYR A 71 -17.83 14.67 -23.67
C TYR A 71 -17.93 13.45 -24.59
N GLN A 72 -17.96 12.25 -23.99
CA GLN A 72 -17.93 10.98 -24.73
C GLN A 72 -19.04 10.85 -25.80
N ALA A 73 -20.23 11.34 -25.48
CA ALA A 73 -21.33 11.42 -26.46
C ALA A 73 -21.16 12.69 -27.32
N THR A 74 -20.59 12.53 -28.50
CA THR A 74 -20.30 13.65 -29.45
C THR A 74 -21.52 14.49 -29.83
N ASP A 75 -22.71 13.87 -29.79
CA ASP A 75 -23.98 14.53 -30.09
C ASP A 75 -24.42 15.49 -28.98
N LEU A 76 -23.84 15.36 -27.77
CA LEU A 76 -24.14 16.22 -26.61
C LEU A 76 -23.00 17.20 -26.30
N ALA A 77 -21.78 16.93 -26.78
CA ALA A 77 -20.59 17.74 -26.51
C ALA A 77 -20.83 19.23 -26.82
N GLY A 78 -20.49 20.10 -25.87
CA GLY A 78 -20.63 21.55 -25.96
C GLY A 78 -22.08 22.08 -25.93
N LYS A 79 -23.12 21.23 -25.85
CA LYS A 79 -24.51 21.64 -25.83
C LYS A 79 -24.99 22.02 -24.44
N ALA A 80 -25.85 23.05 -24.39
CA ALA A 80 -26.57 23.39 -23.16
C ALA A 80 -27.70 22.38 -22.91
N ALA A 81 -27.80 21.91 -21.68
CA ALA A 81 -28.83 20.98 -21.23
C ALA A 81 -29.57 21.53 -20.02
N VAL A 82 -30.80 21.14 -19.88
CA VAL A 82 -31.65 21.44 -18.72
C VAL A 82 -32.11 20.13 -18.13
N PHE A 83 -31.86 19.93 -16.83
CA PHE A 83 -32.32 18.79 -16.09
C PHE A 83 -33.39 19.22 -15.09
N VAL A 84 -34.57 18.65 -15.18
CA VAL A 84 -35.56 18.73 -14.12
C VAL A 84 -35.21 17.65 -13.10
N THR A 85 -34.79 18.08 -11.93
CA THR A 85 -34.22 17.19 -10.88
C THR A 85 -35.10 17.28 -9.64
N LYS A 86 -35.66 16.17 -9.22
CA LYS A 86 -36.41 16.05 -7.98
C LYS A 86 -35.52 15.43 -6.91
N VAL A 87 -35.38 16.07 -5.77
CA VAL A 87 -34.67 15.58 -4.61
C VAL A 87 -35.61 14.72 -3.76
N ASN A 88 -35.40 13.41 -3.74
CA ASN A 88 -36.22 12.49 -2.96
C ASN A 88 -35.77 12.45 -1.48
N GLU A 89 -34.46 12.37 -1.23
CA GLU A 89 -33.88 12.33 0.10
C GLU A 89 -32.56 13.11 0.13
N VAL A 90 -32.23 13.66 1.30
CA VAL A 90 -30.92 14.18 1.63
C VAL A 90 -30.31 13.31 2.73
N LYS A 91 -29.09 12.81 2.55
CA LYS A 91 -28.38 11.97 3.52
C LYS A 91 -27.04 12.61 3.85
N ALA A 92 -26.76 12.73 5.14
CA ALA A 92 -25.45 13.19 5.62
C ALA A 92 -24.60 12.02 6.12
N LYS A 93 -23.27 12.18 6.04
CA LYS A 93 -22.35 11.27 6.73
C LYS A 93 -22.40 11.62 8.22
N GLU A 94 -22.97 10.70 9.02
CA GLU A 94 -22.85 10.79 10.46
C GLU A 94 -21.44 10.35 10.86
N VAL A 95 -20.70 11.26 11.48
CA VAL A 95 -19.41 10.94 12.09
C VAL A 95 -19.71 10.53 13.52
N PRO A 96 -19.40 9.28 13.93
CA PRO A 96 -19.58 8.86 15.31
C PRO A 96 -18.83 9.76 16.28
N ALA A 97 -19.38 9.93 17.47
CA ALA A 97 -18.66 10.61 18.54
C ALA A 97 -17.38 9.83 18.89
N LEU A 98 -16.32 10.55 19.25
CA LEU A 98 -15.10 9.93 19.75
C LEU A 98 -15.30 9.59 21.23
N ASP A 99 -15.96 8.46 21.47
CA ASP A 99 -16.34 7.98 22.81
C ASP A 99 -16.03 6.49 23.00
N ASP A 100 -16.41 5.96 24.15
CA ASP A 100 -16.15 4.57 24.49
C ASP A 100 -17.00 3.57 23.67
N GLU A 101 -18.14 4.01 23.13
CA GLU A 101 -18.95 3.18 22.21
C GLU A 101 -18.21 2.95 20.88
N LEU A 102 -17.67 4.04 20.31
CA LEU A 102 -16.85 3.94 19.11
C LEU A 102 -15.62 3.05 19.34
N ALA A 103 -15.00 3.12 20.51
CA ALA A 103 -13.84 2.28 20.82
C ALA A 103 -14.20 0.79 20.78
N LYS A 104 -15.32 0.40 21.37
CA LYS A 104 -15.84 -0.99 21.35
C LYS A 104 -16.25 -1.46 19.96
N ASP A 105 -16.80 -0.55 19.15
CA ASP A 105 -17.20 -0.87 17.77
C ASP A 105 -15.98 -1.12 16.86
N LEU A 106 -14.84 -0.50 17.17
CA LEU A 106 -13.60 -0.62 16.39
C LEU A 106 -12.72 -1.80 16.84
N ASP A 107 -12.77 -2.14 18.13
CA ASP A 107 -11.88 -3.15 18.71
C ASP A 107 -12.55 -3.82 19.93
N ASP A 108 -12.88 -5.09 19.79
CA ASP A 108 -13.56 -5.90 20.83
C ASP A 108 -12.68 -6.14 22.09
N GLU A 109 -11.37 -5.83 22.01
CA GLU A 109 -10.44 -6.03 23.13
C GLU A 109 -10.34 -4.80 24.05
N VAL A 110 -11.00 -3.67 23.70
CA VAL A 110 -10.95 -2.43 24.48
C VAL A 110 -12.31 -2.02 24.98
N GLU A 111 -12.36 -1.40 26.15
CA GLU A 111 -13.59 -0.93 26.79
C GLU A 111 -13.76 0.59 26.69
N THR A 112 -12.67 1.30 26.51
CA THR A 112 -12.66 2.79 26.53
C THR A 112 -11.86 3.38 25.38
N LEU A 113 -12.20 4.61 25.01
CA LEU A 113 -11.45 5.37 24.00
C LEU A 113 -9.99 5.59 24.39
N ASP A 114 -9.72 5.73 25.68
CA ASP A 114 -8.34 5.91 26.15
C ASP A 114 -7.53 4.63 26.06
N GLU A 115 -8.13 3.46 26.26
CA GLU A 115 -7.48 2.15 26.01
C GLU A 115 -7.19 1.98 24.53
N LEU A 116 -8.14 2.30 23.64
CA LEU A 116 -7.95 2.26 22.20
C LEU A 116 -6.79 3.16 21.75
N LYS A 117 -6.75 4.39 22.25
CA LYS A 117 -5.63 5.32 21.97
C LYS A 117 -4.29 4.80 22.50
N ALA A 118 -4.29 4.18 23.70
CA ALA A 118 -3.09 3.59 24.28
C ALA A 118 -2.58 2.40 23.44
N LYS A 119 -3.49 1.53 22.97
CA LYS A 119 -3.18 0.41 22.07
C LYS A 119 -2.53 0.91 20.78
N TYR A 120 -3.20 1.81 20.06
CA TYR A 120 -2.63 2.37 18.83
C TYR A 120 -1.33 3.13 19.03
N ARG A 121 -1.19 3.85 20.15
CA ARG A 121 0.08 4.52 20.47
C ARG A 121 1.21 3.50 20.62
N LYS A 122 0.98 2.42 21.36
CA LYS A 122 1.96 1.35 21.55
C LYS A 122 2.34 0.70 20.22
N GLU A 123 1.36 0.42 19.36
CA GLU A 123 1.60 -0.16 18.03
C GLU A 123 2.42 0.78 17.14
N LEU A 124 2.08 2.07 17.13
CA LEU A 124 2.80 3.08 16.34
C LEU A 124 4.22 3.33 16.88
N GLU A 125 4.41 3.32 18.21
CA GLU A 125 5.73 3.43 18.84
C GLU A 125 6.60 2.21 18.47
N ALA A 126 6.06 0.99 18.56
CA ALA A 126 6.76 -0.23 18.16
C ALA A 126 7.10 -0.24 16.66
N ALA A 127 6.16 0.14 15.81
CA ALA A 127 6.42 0.24 14.37
C ALA A 127 7.48 1.30 14.04
N LYS A 128 7.48 2.41 14.77
CA LYS A 128 8.48 3.47 14.61
C LYS A 128 9.87 3.03 15.09
N GLU A 129 9.94 2.25 16.16
CA GLU A 129 11.19 1.71 16.68
C GLU A 129 11.82 0.75 15.68
N ILE A 130 11.02 -0.20 15.13
CA ILE A 130 11.47 -1.11 14.07
C ILE A 130 11.98 -0.32 12.85
N ALA A 131 11.19 0.64 12.36
CA ALA A 131 11.59 1.44 11.20
C ALA A 131 12.86 2.29 11.46
N TYR A 132 13.08 2.72 12.71
CA TYR A 132 14.29 3.42 13.09
C TYR A 132 15.49 2.50 13.10
N ASP A 133 15.36 1.29 13.67
CA ASP A 133 16.44 0.30 13.73
C ASP A 133 16.82 -0.16 12.33
N ASP A 134 15.84 -0.44 11.46
CA ASP A 134 16.07 -0.77 10.04
C ASP A 134 16.81 0.35 9.30
N ALA A 135 16.43 1.60 9.55
CA ALA A 135 17.08 2.75 8.92
C ALA A 135 18.54 2.93 9.41
N VAL A 136 18.78 2.71 10.70
CA VAL A 136 20.13 2.75 11.28
C VAL A 136 20.98 1.61 10.74
N GLU A 137 20.43 0.40 10.68
CA GLU A 137 21.12 -0.76 10.12
C GLU A 137 21.51 -0.52 8.65
N GLY A 138 20.53 -0.12 7.83
CA GLY A 138 20.77 0.17 6.41
C GLY A 138 21.84 1.24 6.22
N ALA A 139 21.79 2.35 6.98
CA ALA A 139 22.79 3.42 6.90
C ALA A 139 24.17 2.96 7.38
N ALA A 140 24.23 2.13 8.40
CA ALA A 140 25.52 1.60 8.89
C ALA A 140 26.16 0.65 7.87
N LEU A 141 25.37 -0.21 7.24
CA LEU A 141 25.82 -1.10 6.17
C LEU A 141 26.29 -0.31 4.95
N ASP A 142 25.53 0.70 4.51
CA ASP A 142 25.90 1.56 3.40
C ASP A 142 27.24 2.25 3.67
N LEU A 143 27.45 2.81 4.86
CA LEU A 143 28.72 3.41 5.27
C LEU A 143 29.88 2.39 5.34
N ALA A 144 29.59 1.16 5.79
CA ALA A 144 30.60 0.11 5.80
C ALA A 144 31.04 -0.25 4.38
N VAL A 145 30.10 -0.33 3.42
CA VAL A 145 30.39 -0.59 2.01
C VAL A 145 31.16 0.58 1.37
N GLU A 146 30.77 1.83 1.65
CA GLU A 146 31.45 3.03 1.15
C GLU A 146 32.90 3.12 1.62
N ASN A 147 33.19 2.65 2.83
CA ASN A 147 34.53 2.66 3.41
C ASN A 147 35.35 1.40 3.08
N ALA A 148 34.75 0.38 2.50
CA ALA A 148 35.42 -0.85 2.11
C ALA A 148 36.14 -0.72 0.76
N GLU A 149 37.29 -1.33 0.64
CA GLU A 149 38.00 -1.49 -0.64
C GLU A 149 37.63 -2.85 -1.25
N ILE A 150 36.79 -2.81 -2.30
CA ILE A 150 36.41 -4.02 -3.04
C ILE A 150 37.42 -4.22 -4.14
N VAL A 151 38.35 -5.15 -3.98
CA VAL A 151 39.47 -5.39 -4.89
C VAL A 151 38.99 -5.94 -6.23
N GLU A 152 38.01 -6.84 -6.21
CA GLU A 152 37.41 -7.45 -7.40
C GLU A 152 35.96 -7.80 -7.13
N LEU A 153 35.09 -7.51 -8.10
CA LEU A 153 33.68 -7.89 -8.10
C LEU A 153 33.42 -8.73 -9.36
N PRO A 154 33.40 -10.06 -9.28
CA PRO A 154 33.14 -10.90 -10.43
C PRO A 154 31.75 -10.64 -11.01
N ALA A 155 31.67 -10.43 -12.32
CA ALA A 155 30.41 -10.15 -13.02
C ALA A 155 29.38 -11.29 -12.81
N GLU A 156 29.87 -12.53 -12.69
CA GLU A 156 29.05 -13.71 -12.45
C GLU A 156 28.29 -13.62 -11.10
N MET A 157 28.88 -13.06 -10.06
CA MET A 157 28.21 -12.87 -8.77
C MET A 157 27.05 -11.87 -8.86
N VAL A 158 27.23 -10.80 -9.63
CA VAL A 158 26.17 -9.81 -9.86
C VAL A 158 25.05 -10.42 -10.69
N GLU A 159 25.39 -11.18 -11.73
CA GLU A 159 24.43 -11.85 -12.61
C GLU A 159 23.59 -12.90 -11.84
N ASP A 160 24.24 -13.69 -11.00
CA ASP A 160 23.54 -14.66 -10.12
C ASP A 160 22.57 -13.97 -9.17
N GLU A 161 22.97 -12.81 -8.61
CA GLU A 161 22.10 -12.00 -7.74
C GLU A 161 20.91 -11.42 -8.50
N VAL A 162 21.12 -10.91 -9.73
CA VAL A 162 20.03 -10.46 -10.61
C VAL A 162 19.04 -11.59 -10.86
N HIS A 163 19.54 -12.76 -11.23
CA HIS A 163 18.70 -13.93 -11.47
C HIS A 163 17.92 -14.36 -10.22
N ARG A 164 18.56 -14.32 -9.05
CA ARG A 164 17.91 -14.63 -7.77
C ARG A 164 16.77 -13.66 -7.47
N ALA A 165 17.04 -12.35 -7.58
CA ALA A 165 16.04 -11.31 -7.33
C ALA A 165 14.87 -11.37 -8.32
N MET A 166 15.15 -11.62 -9.61
CA MET A 166 14.10 -11.81 -10.62
C MET A 166 13.24 -13.04 -10.34
N ASN A 167 13.85 -14.16 -9.97
CA ASN A 167 13.14 -15.39 -9.65
C ASN A 167 12.25 -15.21 -8.42
N GLU A 168 12.74 -14.52 -7.40
CA GLU A 168 11.96 -14.18 -6.21
C GLU A 168 10.76 -13.29 -6.54
N PHE A 169 10.97 -12.25 -7.34
CA PHE A 169 9.91 -11.36 -7.81
C PHE A 169 8.84 -12.13 -8.59
N MET A 170 9.25 -12.95 -9.56
CA MET A 170 8.33 -13.77 -10.35
C MET A 170 7.58 -14.80 -9.49
N GLY A 171 8.28 -15.42 -8.54
CA GLY A 171 7.67 -16.34 -7.57
C GLY A 171 6.62 -15.65 -6.67
N ASN A 172 6.89 -14.43 -6.23
CA ASN A 172 5.94 -13.64 -5.45
C ASN A 172 4.68 -13.31 -6.26
N MET A 173 4.84 -12.92 -7.53
CA MET A 173 3.71 -12.67 -8.42
C MET A 173 2.87 -13.92 -8.67
N GLN A 174 3.52 -15.06 -8.90
CA GLN A 174 2.82 -16.32 -9.10
C GLN A 174 1.98 -16.72 -7.89
N ARG A 175 2.48 -16.47 -6.66
CA ARG A 175 1.69 -16.67 -5.42
C ARG A 175 0.45 -15.77 -5.35
N GLN A 176 0.48 -14.61 -6.00
CA GLN A 176 -0.65 -13.69 -6.12
C GLN A 176 -1.55 -13.99 -7.34
N GLY A 177 -1.27 -15.08 -8.07
CA GLY A 177 -2.05 -15.51 -9.25
C GLY A 177 -1.71 -14.77 -10.54
N ILE A 178 -0.60 -14.01 -10.57
CA ILE A 178 -0.14 -13.29 -11.76
C ILE A 178 1.00 -14.07 -12.40
N SER A 179 0.78 -14.57 -13.64
CA SER A 179 1.88 -15.22 -14.37
C SER A 179 2.87 -14.17 -14.92
N PRO A 180 4.14 -14.57 -15.15
CA PRO A 180 5.14 -13.69 -15.78
C PRO A 180 4.65 -13.11 -17.12
N GLU A 181 4.00 -13.93 -17.95
CA GLU A 181 3.47 -13.49 -19.24
C GLU A 181 2.39 -12.43 -19.09
N MET A 182 1.48 -12.62 -18.11
CA MET A 182 0.43 -11.63 -17.79
C MET A 182 1.03 -10.32 -17.30
N TYR A 183 2.06 -10.39 -16.44
CA TYR A 183 2.77 -9.21 -15.97
C TYR A 183 3.38 -8.41 -17.13
N PHE A 184 4.16 -9.05 -17.99
CA PHE A 184 4.79 -8.40 -19.13
C PHE A 184 3.77 -7.83 -20.13
N GLN A 185 2.63 -8.51 -20.31
CA GLN A 185 1.57 -8.02 -21.18
C GLN A 185 0.86 -6.77 -20.64
N ILE A 186 0.62 -6.72 -19.32
CA ILE A 186 -0.06 -5.59 -18.66
C ILE A 186 0.86 -4.37 -18.57
N THR A 187 2.13 -4.59 -18.18
CA THR A 187 3.08 -3.48 -17.94
C THR A 187 3.78 -3.00 -19.20
N GLY A 188 3.82 -3.81 -20.25
CA GLY A 188 4.62 -3.57 -21.45
C GLY A 188 6.13 -3.67 -21.21
N THR A 189 6.56 -4.11 -20.03
CA THR A 189 7.96 -4.33 -19.65
C THR A 189 8.46 -5.62 -20.29
N THR A 190 9.74 -5.69 -20.64
CA THR A 190 10.38 -6.92 -21.11
C THR A 190 11.21 -7.56 -19.99
N GLN A 191 11.58 -8.83 -20.18
CA GLN A 191 12.50 -9.50 -19.27
C GLN A 191 13.87 -8.79 -19.22
N GLU A 192 14.33 -8.22 -20.33
CA GLU A 192 15.57 -7.44 -20.41
C GLU A 192 15.47 -6.13 -19.63
N ASP A 193 14.32 -5.44 -19.66
CA ASP A 193 14.11 -4.23 -18.89
C ASP A 193 14.11 -4.54 -17.39
N LEU A 194 13.47 -5.65 -17.00
CA LEU A 194 13.45 -6.11 -15.61
C LEU A 194 14.87 -6.49 -15.14
N HIS A 195 15.64 -7.18 -15.97
CA HIS A 195 17.04 -7.49 -15.69
C HIS A 195 17.86 -6.24 -15.41
N LYS A 196 17.80 -5.24 -16.29
CA LYS A 196 18.49 -3.95 -16.12
C LYS A 196 18.07 -3.20 -14.86
N GLN A 197 16.80 -3.31 -14.50
CA GLN A 197 16.30 -2.70 -13.27
C GLN A 197 16.95 -3.30 -12.03
N TYR A 198 17.12 -4.64 -12.01
CA TYR A 198 17.73 -5.33 -10.87
C TYR A 198 19.25 -5.28 -10.84
N GLU A 199 19.93 -4.98 -11.97
CA GLU A 199 21.39 -4.99 -12.06
C GLU A 199 22.06 -3.99 -11.09
N ALA A 200 21.52 -2.76 -10.98
CA ALA A 200 22.05 -1.76 -10.06
C ALA A 200 21.90 -2.16 -8.60
N ASP A 201 20.76 -2.75 -8.24
CA ASP A 201 20.48 -3.22 -6.89
C ASP A 201 21.31 -4.46 -6.54
N ALA A 202 21.51 -5.35 -7.52
CA ALA A 202 22.32 -6.55 -7.37
C ALA A 202 23.80 -6.20 -7.10
N ASP A 203 24.35 -5.25 -7.82
CA ASP A 203 25.72 -4.75 -7.58
C ASP A 203 25.89 -4.29 -6.12
N LYS A 204 24.95 -3.48 -5.62
CA LYS A 204 24.95 -3.01 -4.23
C LYS A 204 24.84 -4.17 -3.23
N ARG A 205 23.90 -5.11 -3.45
CA ARG A 205 23.69 -6.27 -2.59
C ARG A 205 24.91 -7.18 -2.51
N VAL A 206 25.53 -7.49 -3.65
CA VAL A 206 26.76 -8.31 -3.67
C VAL A 206 27.87 -7.63 -2.89
N LYS A 207 28.10 -6.33 -3.08
CA LYS A 207 29.09 -5.57 -2.30
C LYS A 207 28.81 -5.62 -0.79
N THR A 208 27.55 -5.43 -0.40
CA THR A 208 27.14 -5.49 1.00
C THR A 208 27.43 -6.87 1.60
N ASN A 209 27.04 -7.94 0.91
CA ASN A 209 27.29 -9.30 1.36
C ASN A 209 28.79 -9.59 1.53
N LEU A 210 29.63 -9.18 0.56
CA LEU A 210 31.09 -9.36 0.64
C LEU A 210 31.68 -8.60 1.83
N VAL A 211 31.19 -7.39 2.14
CA VAL A 211 31.65 -6.63 3.32
C VAL A 211 31.25 -7.32 4.60
N ILE A 212 30.00 -7.80 4.72
CA ILE A 212 29.52 -8.52 5.91
C ILE A 212 30.34 -9.82 6.10
N GLU A 213 30.58 -10.60 5.03
CA GLU A 213 31.43 -11.80 5.06
C GLU A 213 32.86 -11.49 5.51
N ALA A 214 33.45 -10.40 5.00
CA ALA A 214 34.78 -9.98 5.41
C ALA A 214 34.84 -9.58 6.88
N VAL A 215 33.82 -8.90 7.40
CA VAL A 215 33.72 -8.58 8.84
C VAL A 215 33.55 -9.86 9.65
N ALA A 216 32.67 -10.77 9.25
CA ALA A 216 32.49 -12.06 9.93
C ALA A 216 33.80 -12.85 10.01
N ALA A 217 34.56 -12.89 8.93
CA ALA A 217 35.85 -13.57 8.88
C ALA A 217 36.91 -12.87 9.75
N ALA A 218 36.95 -11.53 9.74
CA ALA A 218 37.92 -10.74 10.54
C ALA A 218 37.67 -10.89 12.05
N GLU A 219 36.41 -10.90 12.46
CA GLU A 219 35.99 -11.10 13.85
C GLU A 219 36.06 -12.59 14.28
N GLY A 220 36.23 -13.51 13.33
CA GLY A 220 36.30 -14.94 13.58
C GLY A 220 34.99 -15.54 14.10
N PHE A 221 33.85 -15.01 13.62
CA PHE A 221 32.54 -15.50 14.01
C PHE A 221 32.29 -16.90 13.48
N ASP A 222 31.70 -17.70 14.34
CA ASP A 222 31.20 -19.03 14.05
C ASP A 222 29.88 -19.24 14.79
N ALA A 223 29.01 -20.10 14.29
CA ALA A 223 27.78 -20.46 14.96
C ALA A 223 27.93 -21.77 15.70
N THR A 224 27.55 -21.78 16.98
CA THR A 224 27.51 -22.97 17.80
C THR A 224 26.28 -23.83 17.51
N GLU A 225 26.31 -25.10 17.87
CA GLU A 225 25.13 -25.97 17.73
C GLU A 225 23.94 -25.48 18.56
N GLU A 226 24.19 -24.82 19.70
CA GLU A 226 23.15 -24.22 20.54
C GLU A 226 22.47 -23.06 19.84
N GLU A 227 23.21 -22.19 19.14
CA GLU A 227 22.67 -21.08 18.36
C GLU A 227 21.87 -21.57 17.15
N ILE A 228 22.37 -22.60 16.47
CA ILE A 228 21.64 -23.24 15.36
C ILE A 228 20.31 -23.83 15.86
N GLN A 229 20.32 -24.54 16.97
CA GLN A 229 19.10 -25.12 17.53
C GLN A 229 18.12 -24.05 18.01
N LYS A 230 18.63 -22.94 18.57
CA LYS A 230 17.79 -21.80 18.95
C LYS A 230 17.13 -21.18 17.74
N GLU A 231 17.88 -20.91 16.67
CA GLU A 231 17.35 -20.35 15.42
C GLU A 231 16.26 -21.23 14.81
N ILE A 232 16.45 -22.56 14.81
CA ILE A 232 15.43 -23.52 14.35
C ILE A 232 14.15 -23.41 15.21
N ASN A 233 14.29 -23.29 16.53
CA ASN A 233 13.13 -23.17 17.42
C ASN A 233 12.41 -21.83 17.24
N ASP A 234 13.15 -20.74 17.06
CA ASP A 234 12.60 -19.39 16.84
C ASP A 234 11.83 -19.34 15.50
N LEU A 235 12.41 -19.87 14.42
CA LEU A 235 11.74 -20.02 13.13
C LEU A 235 10.48 -20.90 13.20
N ALA A 236 10.55 -22.02 13.93
CA ALA A 236 9.41 -22.91 14.13
C ALA A 236 8.25 -22.18 14.86
N ALA A 237 8.56 -21.36 15.84
CA ALA A 237 7.58 -20.55 16.56
C ALA A 237 7.01 -19.42 15.68
N GLU A 238 7.85 -18.72 14.95
CA GLU A 238 7.46 -17.59 14.07
C GLU A 238 6.51 -18.05 12.95
N TYR A 239 6.85 -19.15 12.29
CA TYR A 239 6.04 -19.69 11.18
C TYR A 239 4.99 -20.71 11.60
N ASN A 240 4.82 -20.94 12.91
CA ASN A 240 3.90 -21.93 13.47
C ASN A 240 4.09 -23.33 12.83
N MET A 241 5.35 -23.74 12.71
CA MET A 241 5.78 -25.02 12.14
C MET A 241 6.34 -25.94 13.22
N GLU A 242 6.35 -27.26 12.93
CA GLU A 242 7.08 -28.21 13.78
C GLU A 242 8.60 -28.07 13.59
N VAL A 243 9.36 -28.13 14.66
CA VAL A 243 10.85 -28.06 14.65
C VAL A 243 11.48 -29.01 13.63
N SER A 244 10.91 -30.22 13.52
CA SER A 244 11.36 -31.24 12.56
C SER A 244 11.18 -30.84 11.10
N GLN A 245 10.15 -30.04 10.80
CA GLN A 245 9.90 -29.54 9.45
C GLN A 245 10.91 -28.44 9.09
N VAL A 246 11.17 -27.51 10.00
CA VAL A 246 12.19 -26.48 9.81
C VAL A 246 13.56 -27.09 9.60
N SER A 247 13.94 -28.08 10.44
CA SER A 247 15.22 -28.80 10.31
C SER A 247 15.35 -29.62 9.01
N ALA A 248 14.23 -30.00 8.38
CA ALA A 248 14.25 -30.70 7.10
C ALA A 248 14.38 -29.74 5.90
N LEU A 249 13.96 -28.49 6.07
CA LEU A 249 13.99 -27.46 5.02
C LEU A 249 15.32 -26.69 4.98
N LEU A 250 15.96 -26.49 6.13
CA LEU A 250 17.17 -25.69 6.26
C LEU A 250 18.35 -26.59 6.66
N SER A 251 19.43 -26.51 5.89
CA SER A 251 20.65 -27.23 6.27
C SER A 251 21.37 -26.56 7.42
N PRO A 252 22.08 -27.32 8.29
CA PRO A 252 22.89 -26.74 9.34
C PRO A 252 23.94 -25.74 8.83
N GLU A 253 24.49 -25.97 7.64
CA GLU A 253 25.46 -25.09 7.00
C GLU A 253 24.84 -23.74 6.62
N MET A 254 23.61 -23.74 6.08
CA MET A 254 22.89 -22.51 5.78
C MET A 254 22.61 -21.70 7.04
N LEU A 255 22.07 -22.35 8.09
CA LEU A 255 21.80 -21.69 9.36
C LEU A 255 23.08 -21.16 10.03
N LYS A 256 24.18 -21.92 9.94
CA LYS A 256 25.49 -21.48 10.43
C LYS A 256 25.96 -20.24 9.71
N HIS A 257 25.84 -20.19 8.38
CA HIS A 257 26.19 -19.02 7.58
C HIS A 257 25.32 -17.83 7.97
N ASP A 258 23.99 -17.99 8.02
CA ASP A 258 23.06 -16.90 8.34
C ASP A 258 23.29 -16.32 9.73
N ILE A 259 23.53 -17.17 10.75
CA ILE A 259 23.86 -16.73 12.12
C ILE A 259 25.19 -15.94 12.12
N THR A 260 26.18 -16.41 11.36
CA THR A 260 27.47 -15.74 11.26
C THR A 260 27.34 -14.36 10.61
N MET A 261 26.53 -14.25 9.55
CA MET A 261 26.22 -12.98 8.89
C MET A 261 25.45 -12.03 9.81
N LYS A 262 24.45 -12.52 10.54
CA LYS A 262 23.70 -11.72 11.54
C LYS A 262 24.64 -11.13 12.60
N LYS A 263 25.59 -11.93 13.14
CA LYS A 263 26.60 -11.44 14.10
C LYS A 263 27.47 -10.33 13.53
N ALA A 264 27.86 -10.42 12.26
CA ALA A 264 28.65 -9.40 11.61
C ALA A 264 27.86 -8.10 11.40
N VAL A 265 26.59 -8.20 11.00
CA VAL A 265 25.69 -7.05 10.91
C VAL A 265 25.52 -6.38 12.28
N GLU A 266 25.32 -7.17 13.35
CA GLU A 266 25.22 -6.65 14.72
C GLU A 266 26.47 -5.87 15.16
N VAL A 267 27.66 -6.32 14.79
CA VAL A 267 28.89 -5.57 15.08
C VAL A 267 28.96 -4.27 14.29
N ILE A 268 28.60 -4.29 13.00
CA ILE A 268 28.58 -3.09 12.16
C ILE A 268 27.59 -2.04 12.73
N THR A 269 26.39 -2.47 13.08
CA THR A 269 25.33 -1.59 13.58
C THR A 269 25.61 -1.07 14.98
N SER A 270 26.04 -1.96 15.92
CA SER A 270 26.31 -1.57 17.31
C SER A 270 27.52 -0.64 17.46
N THR A 271 28.46 -0.65 16.52
CA THR A 271 29.62 0.25 16.49
C THR A 271 29.35 1.56 15.76
N ALA A 272 28.23 1.65 15.03
CA ALA A 272 27.83 2.87 14.32
C ALA A 272 27.47 4.00 15.32
N LYS A 273 27.86 5.22 14.98
CA LYS A 273 27.56 6.42 15.77
C LYS A 273 26.44 7.20 15.08
N VAL A 274 25.25 7.12 15.64
CA VAL A 274 24.12 7.94 15.22
C VAL A 274 24.32 9.37 15.74
N LYS A 275 24.23 10.35 14.85
CA LYS A 275 24.36 11.77 15.17
C LYS A 275 23.02 12.47 15.19
#